data_61945ac89301e6428caa299004e40399
#
_entry.id   61945ac89301e6428caa299004e40399
#
_cell.length_a   1.000
_cell.length_b   1.000
_cell.length_c   1.000
_cell.angle_alpha   90.00
_cell.angle_beta   90.00
_cell.angle_gamma   90.00
#
_symmetry.space_group_name_H-M   'P 1'
#
loop_
_entity.id
_entity.type
_entity.pdbx_description
1 polymer ?
#
loop_
_entity_poly.entity_id
_entity_poly.type
_entity_poly.pdbx_seq_one_letter_code
_entity_poly.pdbx_strand_id
1 'polypeptide(L)'
;MIEHAEKLTQTSATPPTLTTLSGDVIGALINLSGRRRFTSQRVVLYAVLASMGHDGAIATARETLGMLRDAHVTLVEGKGVFPGVFCEQLREAYFGTLQGDKAIRIFIRHAESTLDAISDNTHGAPGLLEELLRISTPLLSILNGLTLMYEEQSKRHAQAQRKELQTMMAEIKVVSKQARVAALSAQIVAARAGLEGKQFAAEASNMTSITGQMDELVHKALHGALAH
;
A
#
# COMPACT_ATOMS: atom_id res chain seq x y z
N MET A 1 -26.88 -28.07 -36.96
CA MET A 1 -26.75 -26.65 -36.58
C MET A 1 -26.99 -26.60 -35.11
N ILE A 2 -25.93 -26.62 -34.32
CA ILE A 2 -25.98 -26.48 -32.89
C ILE A 2 -24.96 -25.41 -32.56
N GLU A 3 -25.41 -24.26 -32.15
CA GLU A 3 -24.68 -23.07 -31.81
C GLU A 3 -24.16 -23.24 -30.37
N HIS A 4 -22.85 -23.38 -30.22
CA HIS A 4 -22.18 -23.36 -28.92
C HIS A 4 -21.93 -21.89 -28.53
N ALA A 5 -22.77 -21.38 -27.64
CA ALA A 5 -22.52 -20.14 -26.94
C ALA A 5 -21.46 -20.38 -25.85
N GLU A 6 -20.23 -19.97 -26.09
CA GLU A 6 -19.20 -19.86 -25.05
C GLU A 6 -19.58 -18.75 -24.08
N LYS A 7 -20.02 -19.14 -22.90
CA LYS A 7 -20.15 -18.27 -21.74
C LYS A 7 -18.74 -17.91 -21.24
N LEU A 8 -18.27 -16.74 -21.60
CA LEU A 8 -17.16 -16.08 -20.92
C LEU A 8 -17.59 -15.77 -19.49
N THR A 9 -17.20 -16.62 -18.55
CA THR A 9 -17.27 -16.33 -17.11
C THR A 9 -16.25 -15.24 -16.80
N GLN A 10 -16.69 -14.00 -16.80
CA GLN A 10 -15.97 -12.90 -16.14
C GLN A 10 -15.94 -13.21 -14.64
N THR A 11 -14.81 -13.71 -14.17
CA THR A 11 -14.50 -13.77 -12.74
C THR A 11 -14.35 -12.34 -12.25
N SER A 12 -15.41 -11.79 -11.66
CA SER A 12 -15.32 -10.52 -10.94
C SER A 12 -14.48 -10.74 -9.69
N ALA A 13 -13.17 -10.55 -9.82
CA ALA A 13 -12.30 -10.50 -8.66
C ALA A 13 -12.72 -9.31 -7.80
N THR A 14 -13.23 -9.59 -6.61
CA THR A 14 -13.49 -8.56 -5.60
C THR A 14 -12.18 -7.80 -5.37
N PRO A 15 -12.18 -6.45 -5.42
CA PRO A 15 -10.95 -5.69 -5.17
C PRO A 15 -10.36 -6.07 -3.81
N PRO A 16 -9.04 -6.26 -3.71
CA PRO A 16 -8.40 -6.65 -2.47
C PRO A 16 -8.73 -5.62 -1.38
N THR A 17 -9.19 -6.12 -0.23
CA THR A 17 -9.42 -5.27 0.95
C THR A 17 -8.06 -4.84 1.51
N LEU A 18 -8.01 -3.69 2.20
CA LEU A 18 -6.79 -3.13 2.82
C LEU A 18 -6.04 -4.16 3.69
N THR A 19 -6.77 -5.07 4.33
CA THR A 19 -6.23 -6.13 5.18
C THR A 19 -5.45 -7.22 4.42
N THR A 20 -5.56 -7.28 3.10
CA THR A 20 -4.85 -8.28 2.27
C THR A 20 -3.55 -7.76 1.67
N LEU A 21 -3.28 -6.45 1.74
CA LEU A 21 -2.05 -5.85 1.22
C LEU A 21 -0.93 -5.94 2.27
N SER A 22 0.27 -6.33 1.84
CA SER A 22 1.43 -6.28 2.72
C SER A 22 1.90 -4.84 2.96
N GLY A 23 2.55 -4.58 4.11
CA GLY A 23 3.15 -3.28 4.40
C GLY A 23 4.13 -2.81 3.32
N ASP A 24 4.90 -3.73 2.74
CA ASP A 24 5.85 -3.46 1.65
C ASP A 24 5.14 -2.94 0.40
N VAL A 25 4.01 -3.56 0.02
CA VAL A 25 3.21 -3.10 -1.12
C VAL A 25 2.66 -1.70 -0.87
N ILE A 26 2.16 -1.43 0.34
CA ILE A 26 1.65 -0.11 0.71
C ILE A 26 2.77 0.94 0.68
N GLY A 27 3.94 0.63 1.23
CA GLY A 27 5.13 1.50 1.15
C GLY A 27 5.56 1.79 -0.29
N ALA A 28 5.53 0.78 -1.15
CA ALA A 28 5.84 0.94 -2.57
C ALA A 28 4.79 1.81 -3.30
N LEU A 29 3.49 1.70 -2.96
CA LEU A 29 2.43 2.56 -3.48
C LEU A 29 2.63 4.03 -3.10
N ILE A 30 3.02 4.32 -1.84
CA ILE A 30 3.35 5.67 -1.37
C ILE A 30 4.52 6.24 -2.18
N ASN A 31 5.61 5.46 -2.31
CA ASN A 31 6.79 5.87 -3.08
C ASN A 31 6.44 6.13 -4.54
N LEU A 32 5.63 5.28 -5.15
CA LEU A 32 5.20 5.44 -6.54
C LEU A 32 4.31 6.68 -6.71
N SER A 33 3.41 6.95 -5.75
CA SER A 33 2.61 8.16 -5.72
C SER A 33 3.47 9.42 -5.56
N GLY A 34 4.43 9.39 -4.63
CA GLY A 34 5.38 10.49 -4.40
C GLY A 34 6.25 10.77 -5.63
N ARG A 35 6.68 9.74 -6.36
CA ARG A 35 7.47 9.87 -7.58
C ARG A 35 6.78 10.71 -8.65
N ARG A 36 5.46 10.65 -8.77
CA ARG A 36 4.70 11.46 -9.74
C ARG A 36 4.86 12.97 -9.51
N ARG A 37 4.98 13.41 -8.25
CA ARG A 37 5.23 14.83 -7.92
C ARG A 37 6.56 15.30 -8.49
N PHE A 38 7.61 14.52 -8.24
CA PHE A 38 8.95 14.81 -8.72
C PHE A 38 9.02 14.74 -10.26
N THR A 39 8.49 13.69 -10.87
CA THR A 39 8.56 13.51 -12.33
C THR A 39 7.74 14.54 -13.07
N SER A 40 6.58 14.98 -12.56
CA SER A 40 5.79 16.05 -13.19
C SER A 40 6.57 17.37 -13.25
N GLN A 41 7.25 17.75 -12.18
CA GLN A 41 8.05 18.98 -12.15
C GLN A 41 9.31 18.85 -13.02
N ARG A 42 9.92 17.68 -13.05
CA ARG A 42 11.08 17.41 -13.89
C ARG A 42 10.72 17.47 -15.39
N VAL A 43 9.55 16.99 -15.80
CA VAL A 43 9.06 17.15 -17.18
C VAL A 43 8.98 18.64 -17.56
N VAL A 44 8.38 19.46 -16.70
CA VAL A 44 8.25 20.91 -16.92
C VAL A 44 9.62 21.58 -17.02
N LEU A 45 10.53 21.29 -16.09
CA LEU A 45 11.89 21.82 -16.10
C LEU A 45 12.60 21.51 -17.44
N TYR A 46 12.58 20.24 -17.84
CA TYR A 46 13.26 19.84 -19.07
C TYR A 46 12.56 20.31 -20.35
N ALA A 47 11.24 20.54 -20.32
CA ALA A 47 10.53 21.21 -21.41
C ALA A 47 11.01 22.68 -21.58
N VAL A 48 11.19 23.40 -20.46
CA VAL A 48 11.78 24.75 -20.46
C VAL A 48 13.22 24.73 -21.00
N LEU A 49 14.07 23.85 -20.47
CA LEU A 49 15.45 23.71 -20.94
C LEU A 49 15.51 23.38 -22.47
N ALA A 50 14.61 22.51 -22.92
CA ALA A 50 14.51 22.18 -24.35
C ALA A 50 14.11 23.38 -25.19
N SER A 51 13.18 24.23 -24.75
CA SER A 51 12.79 25.45 -25.43
C SER A 51 13.93 26.50 -25.51
N MET A 52 14.90 26.40 -24.60
CA MET A 52 16.13 27.21 -24.58
C MET A 52 17.27 26.61 -25.42
N GLY A 53 17.04 25.45 -26.06
CA GLY A 53 18.03 24.80 -26.92
C GLY A 53 19.08 23.97 -26.18
N HIS A 54 18.83 23.57 -24.92
CA HIS A 54 19.76 22.70 -24.19
C HIS A 54 19.78 21.28 -24.76
N ASP A 55 20.97 20.79 -25.09
CA ASP A 55 21.18 19.45 -25.61
C ASP A 55 20.66 18.34 -24.68
N GLY A 56 20.00 17.34 -25.24
CA GLY A 56 19.48 16.20 -24.52
C GLY A 56 18.24 16.47 -23.67
N ALA A 57 17.79 17.74 -23.55
CA ALA A 57 16.65 18.12 -22.71
C ALA A 57 15.34 17.44 -23.15
N ILE A 58 15.07 17.37 -24.46
CA ILE A 58 13.89 16.67 -25.02
C ILE A 58 13.90 15.19 -24.64
N ALA A 59 15.03 14.51 -24.80
CA ALA A 59 15.14 13.08 -24.47
C ALA A 59 14.86 12.83 -22.97
N THR A 60 15.46 13.65 -22.10
CA THR A 60 15.25 13.57 -20.65
C THR A 60 13.80 13.87 -20.26
N ALA A 61 13.16 14.85 -20.91
CA ALA A 61 11.74 15.16 -20.66
C ALA A 61 10.84 13.99 -21.06
N ARG A 62 11.04 13.38 -22.22
CA ARG A 62 10.26 12.23 -22.71
C ARG A 62 10.43 11.00 -21.85
N GLU A 63 11.66 10.67 -21.43
CA GLU A 63 11.94 9.60 -20.50
C GLU A 63 11.19 9.81 -19.17
N THR A 64 11.29 11.02 -18.60
CA THR A 64 10.65 11.39 -17.35
C THR A 64 9.12 11.35 -17.47
N LEU A 65 8.56 11.76 -18.60
CA LEU A 65 7.13 11.68 -18.89
C LEU A 65 6.65 10.24 -18.98
N GLY A 66 7.44 9.35 -19.57
CA GLY A 66 7.20 7.90 -19.54
C GLY A 66 7.11 7.35 -18.11
N MET A 67 8.06 7.73 -17.24
CA MET A 67 8.02 7.35 -15.82
C MET A 67 6.76 7.85 -15.10
N LEU A 68 6.32 9.07 -15.39
CA LEU A 68 5.09 9.64 -14.83
C LEU A 68 3.86 8.85 -15.27
N ARG A 69 3.78 8.53 -16.57
CA ARG A 69 2.70 7.75 -17.18
C ARG A 69 2.62 6.36 -16.57
N ASP A 70 3.75 5.63 -16.54
CA ASP A 70 3.81 4.27 -16.04
C ASP A 70 3.44 4.19 -14.55
N ALA A 71 3.93 5.14 -13.74
CA ALA A 71 3.55 5.25 -12.34
C ALA A 71 2.05 5.52 -12.18
N HIS A 72 1.47 6.38 -13.02
CA HIS A 72 0.04 6.69 -12.96
C HIS A 72 -0.82 5.49 -13.35
N VAL A 73 -0.51 4.82 -14.45
CA VAL A 73 -1.21 3.60 -14.90
C VAL A 73 -1.15 2.51 -13.83
N THR A 74 0.05 2.28 -13.26
CA THR A 74 0.22 1.28 -12.20
C THR A 74 -0.64 1.57 -10.97
N LEU A 75 -0.75 2.83 -10.57
CA LEU A 75 -1.53 3.23 -9.39
C LEU A 75 -3.04 3.19 -9.64
N VAL A 76 -3.49 3.41 -10.88
CA VAL A 76 -4.93 3.43 -11.23
C VAL A 76 -5.42 2.04 -11.62
N GLU A 77 -4.71 1.38 -12.53
CA GLU A 77 -5.15 0.12 -13.15
C GLU A 77 -4.59 -1.12 -12.45
N GLY A 78 -3.47 -0.96 -11.72
CA GLY A 78 -2.74 -2.06 -11.13
C GLY A 78 -1.72 -2.68 -12.08
N LYS A 79 -0.70 -3.32 -11.51
CA LYS A 79 0.30 -4.09 -12.27
C LYS A 79 1.05 -5.04 -11.32
N GLY A 80 1.05 -6.32 -11.61
CA GLY A 80 1.73 -7.31 -10.78
C GLY A 80 1.17 -7.33 -9.37
N VAL A 81 1.97 -6.98 -8.37
CA VAL A 81 1.56 -6.93 -6.95
C VAL A 81 0.75 -5.67 -6.59
N PHE A 82 0.68 -4.68 -7.47
CA PHE A 82 -0.06 -3.45 -7.23
C PHE A 82 -1.53 -3.62 -7.61
N PRO A 83 -2.47 -3.36 -6.70
CA PRO A 83 -3.89 -3.65 -6.91
C PRO A 83 -4.64 -2.59 -7.75
N GLY A 84 -3.99 -1.49 -8.14
CA GLY A 84 -4.67 -0.33 -8.71
C GLY A 84 -5.42 0.46 -7.65
N VAL A 85 -6.60 0.97 -7.99
CA VAL A 85 -7.49 1.67 -7.03
C VAL A 85 -8.20 0.64 -6.15
N PHE A 86 -7.74 0.48 -4.93
CA PHE A 86 -8.14 -0.61 -4.01
C PHE A 86 -9.11 -0.19 -2.89
N CYS A 87 -9.45 1.08 -2.77
CA CYS A 87 -10.41 1.56 -1.76
C CYS A 87 -11.26 2.72 -2.28
N GLU A 88 -12.39 2.96 -1.61
CA GLU A 88 -13.36 3.97 -2.01
C GLU A 88 -12.80 5.39 -1.97
N GLN A 89 -11.96 5.72 -0.98
CA GLN A 89 -11.34 7.04 -0.88
C GLN A 89 -10.44 7.35 -2.08
N LEU A 90 -9.66 6.36 -2.54
CA LEU A 90 -8.85 6.50 -3.75
C LEU A 90 -9.74 6.58 -5.00
N ARG A 91 -10.83 5.81 -5.05
CA ARG A 91 -11.79 5.85 -6.16
C ARG A 91 -12.40 7.24 -6.30
N GLU A 92 -12.87 7.82 -5.19
CA GLU A 92 -13.41 9.17 -5.18
C GLU A 92 -12.37 10.22 -5.59
N ALA A 93 -11.12 10.07 -5.12
CA ALA A 93 -10.05 11.00 -5.48
C ALA A 93 -9.64 10.94 -6.95
N TYR A 94 -9.62 9.75 -7.54
CA TYR A 94 -9.28 9.60 -8.96
C TYR A 94 -10.45 9.91 -9.89
N PHE A 95 -11.67 9.48 -9.55
CA PHE A 95 -12.80 9.46 -10.49
C PHE A 95 -14.00 10.29 -10.03
N GLY A 96 -14.04 10.73 -8.76
CA GLY A 96 -15.09 11.57 -8.22
C GLY A 96 -14.88 13.06 -8.50
N THR A 97 -15.23 13.90 -7.53
CA THR A 97 -15.23 15.37 -7.66
C THR A 97 -13.86 15.96 -7.97
N LEU A 98 -12.77 15.38 -7.44
CA LEU A 98 -11.40 15.84 -7.67
C LEU A 98 -10.91 15.52 -9.10
N GLN A 99 -11.49 14.53 -9.77
CA GLN A 99 -11.11 14.08 -11.12
C GLN A 99 -9.59 13.91 -11.33
N GLY A 100 -8.90 13.35 -10.33
CA GLY A 100 -7.44 13.25 -10.31
C GLY A 100 -6.86 12.49 -11.51
N ASP A 101 -7.49 11.40 -11.94
CA ASP A 101 -7.09 10.63 -13.14
C ASP A 101 -7.15 11.51 -14.40
N LYS A 102 -8.27 12.20 -14.60
CA LYS A 102 -8.47 13.08 -15.75
C LYS A 102 -7.44 14.20 -15.79
N ALA A 103 -7.19 14.86 -14.65
CA ALA A 103 -6.21 15.95 -14.57
C ALA A 103 -4.79 15.48 -14.93
N ILE A 104 -4.38 14.31 -14.41
CA ILE A 104 -3.05 13.74 -14.70
C ILE A 104 -2.94 13.33 -16.16
N ARG A 105 -3.96 12.69 -16.74
CA ARG A 105 -3.98 12.32 -18.16
C ARG A 105 -3.98 13.54 -19.11
N ILE A 106 -4.65 14.62 -18.72
CA ILE A 106 -4.61 15.89 -19.46
C ILE A 106 -3.18 16.45 -19.44
N PHE A 107 -2.54 16.50 -18.27
CA PHE A 107 -1.16 16.97 -18.17
C PHE A 107 -0.21 16.13 -19.03
N ILE A 108 -0.30 14.81 -18.98
CA ILE A 108 0.56 13.91 -19.76
C ILE A 108 0.42 14.21 -21.26
N ARG A 109 -0.81 14.26 -21.78
CA ARG A 109 -1.05 14.56 -23.21
C ARG A 109 -0.57 15.95 -23.60
N HIS A 110 -0.79 16.95 -22.74
CA HIS A 110 -0.35 18.31 -23.00
C HIS A 110 1.18 18.41 -23.02
N ALA A 111 1.85 17.73 -22.08
CA ALA A 111 3.31 17.64 -22.06
C ALA A 111 3.86 16.96 -23.33
N GLU A 112 3.24 15.86 -23.80
CA GLU A 112 3.59 15.21 -25.06
C GLU A 112 3.52 16.20 -26.23
N SER A 113 2.36 16.86 -26.39
CA SER A 113 2.17 17.84 -27.47
C SER A 113 3.16 19.02 -27.38
N THR A 114 3.49 19.46 -26.17
CA THR A 114 4.48 20.53 -25.95
C THR A 114 5.88 20.08 -26.37
N LEU A 115 6.30 18.86 -25.97
CA LEU A 115 7.61 18.35 -26.33
C LEU A 115 7.75 18.09 -27.84
N ASP A 116 6.69 17.61 -28.48
CA ASP A 116 6.66 17.45 -29.95
C ASP A 116 6.77 18.81 -30.65
N ALA A 117 5.98 19.79 -30.21
CA ALA A 117 6.04 21.14 -30.79
C ALA A 117 7.41 21.84 -30.63
N ILE A 118 8.09 21.62 -29.48
CA ILE A 118 9.45 22.12 -29.25
C ILE A 118 10.44 21.39 -30.17
N SER A 119 10.33 20.06 -30.25
CA SER A 119 11.22 19.23 -31.10
C SER A 119 11.12 19.60 -32.59
N ASP A 120 9.90 19.89 -33.04
CA ASP A 120 9.60 20.22 -34.43
C ASP A 120 9.75 21.74 -34.72
N ASN A 121 10.16 22.52 -33.70
CA ASN A 121 10.32 23.98 -33.77
C ASN A 121 9.10 24.69 -34.35
N THR A 122 7.90 24.29 -33.93
CA THR A 122 6.64 24.88 -34.43
C THR A 122 6.36 26.25 -33.80
N HIS A 123 5.65 27.13 -34.52
CA HIS A 123 5.25 28.44 -34.01
C HIS A 123 4.34 28.36 -32.76
N GLY A 124 3.65 27.24 -32.55
CA GLY A 124 2.78 27.02 -31.38
C GLY A 124 3.50 26.61 -30.12
N ALA A 125 4.78 26.22 -30.19
CA ALA A 125 5.54 25.69 -29.06
C ALA A 125 5.56 26.62 -27.83
N PRO A 126 5.77 27.95 -27.94
CA PRO A 126 5.76 28.86 -26.80
C PRO A 126 4.42 28.86 -26.05
N GLY A 127 3.29 28.89 -26.77
CA GLY A 127 1.96 28.89 -26.16
C GLY A 127 1.63 27.57 -25.47
N LEU A 128 2.06 26.42 -26.03
CA LEU A 128 1.92 25.13 -25.40
C LEU A 128 2.78 25.03 -24.14
N LEU A 129 3.99 25.58 -24.14
CA LEU A 129 4.87 25.60 -22.98
C LEU A 129 4.28 26.47 -21.85
N GLU A 130 3.74 27.64 -22.18
CA GLU A 130 3.08 28.50 -21.20
C GLU A 130 1.89 27.82 -20.55
N GLU A 131 1.07 27.11 -21.34
CA GLU A 131 -0.04 26.33 -20.81
C GLU A 131 0.44 25.17 -19.93
N LEU A 132 1.53 24.47 -20.31
CA LEU A 132 2.14 23.41 -19.49
C LEU A 132 2.58 23.96 -18.13
N LEU A 133 3.21 25.13 -18.11
CA LEU A 133 3.59 25.83 -16.88
C LEU A 133 2.36 26.16 -16.02
N ARG A 134 1.31 26.70 -16.66
CA ARG A 134 0.08 27.10 -15.98
C ARG A 134 -0.63 25.92 -15.29
N ILE A 135 -0.69 24.75 -15.94
CA ILE A 135 -1.37 23.57 -15.39
C ILE A 135 -0.51 22.77 -14.40
N SER A 136 0.80 23.05 -14.33
CA SER A 136 1.74 22.27 -13.49
C SER A 136 1.47 22.45 -11.98
N THR A 137 1.19 23.67 -11.53
CA THR A 137 0.94 23.96 -10.12
C THR A 137 -0.37 23.34 -9.59
N PRO A 138 -1.52 23.48 -10.30
CA PRO A 138 -2.74 22.76 -9.93
C PRO A 138 -2.55 21.25 -9.92
N LEU A 139 -1.82 20.69 -10.90
CA LEU A 139 -1.52 19.26 -10.92
C LEU A 139 -0.73 18.85 -9.69
N LEU A 140 0.28 19.60 -9.29
CA LEU A 140 1.10 19.28 -8.12
C LEU A 140 0.24 19.21 -6.85
N SER A 141 -0.75 20.09 -6.70
CA SER A 141 -1.70 20.06 -5.59
C SER A 141 -2.52 18.77 -5.58
N ILE A 142 -3.01 18.34 -6.75
CA ILE A 142 -3.73 17.06 -6.89
C ILE A 142 -2.83 15.88 -6.53
N LEU A 143 -1.60 15.84 -7.04
CA LEU A 143 -0.64 14.78 -6.75
C LEU A 143 -0.26 14.72 -5.26
N ASN A 144 -0.15 15.86 -4.59
CA ASN A 144 0.05 15.94 -3.15
C ASN A 144 -1.13 15.34 -2.39
N GLY A 145 -2.36 15.73 -2.74
CA GLY A 145 -3.58 15.19 -2.13
C GLY A 145 -3.68 13.67 -2.29
N LEU A 146 -3.42 13.16 -3.49
CA LEU A 146 -3.39 11.71 -3.75
C LEU A 146 -2.32 10.99 -2.91
N THR A 147 -1.13 11.58 -2.75
CA THR A 147 -0.07 10.97 -1.93
C THR A 147 -0.47 10.90 -0.46
N LEU A 148 -1.05 11.97 0.08
CA LEU A 148 -1.57 11.98 1.46
C LEU A 148 -2.64 10.90 1.69
N MET A 149 -3.48 10.61 0.67
CA MET A 149 -4.45 9.51 0.77
C MET A 149 -3.78 8.15 0.87
N TYR A 150 -2.71 7.88 0.11
CA TYR A 150 -1.93 6.64 0.25
C TYR A 150 -1.28 6.54 1.63
N GLU A 151 -0.75 7.64 2.16
CA GLU A 151 -0.18 7.70 3.52
C GLU A 151 -1.24 7.42 4.59
N GLU A 152 -2.45 7.96 4.43
CA GLU A 152 -3.56 7.69 5.34
C GLU A 152 -4.00 6.23 5.29
N GLN A 153 -4.06 5.60 4.10
CA GLN A 153 -4.33 4.17 3.96
C GLN A 153 -3.25 3.33 4.65
N SER A 154 -1.98 3.73 4.57
CA SER A 154 -0.89 3.07 5.29
C SER A 154 -1.09 3.11 6.80
N LYS A 155 -1.46 4.27 7.36
CA LYS A 155 -1.75 4.41 8.79
C LYS A 155 -2.90 3.51 9.23
N ARG A 156 -3.99 3.49 8.45
CA ARG A 156 -5.16 2.62 8.72
C ARG A 156 -4.78 1.14 8.70
N HIS A 157 -3.97 0.74 7.73
CA HIS A 157 -3.47 -0.64 7.64
C HIS A 157 -2.64 -1.02 8.87
N ALA A 158 -1.68 -0.17 9.25
CA ALA A 158 -0.85 -0.41 10.43
C ALA A 158 -1.70 -0.48 11.73
N GLN A 159 -2.72 0.36 11.86
CA GLN A 159 -3.65 0.33 12.99
C GLN A 159 -4.48 -0.96 13.02
N ALA A 160 -4.98 -1.41 11.85
CA ALA A 160 -5.74 -2.65 11.74
C ALA A 160 -4.89 -3.87 12.14
N GLN A 161 -3.66 -3.96 11.62
CA GLN A 161 -2.71 -5.01 11.99
C GLN A 161 -2.38 -5.02 13.48
N ARG A 162 -2.15 -3.83 14.07
CA ARG A 162 -1.90 -3.71 15.51
C ARG A 162 -3.08 -4.21 16.33
N LYS A 163 -4.31 -3.87 15.94
CA LYS A 163 -5.53 -4.33 16.62
C LYS A 163 -5.68 -5.85 16.50
N GLU A 164 -5.41 -6.42 15.36
CA GLU A 164 -5.46 -7.87 15.13
C GLU A 164 -4.44 -8.60 16.00
N LEU A 165 -3.20 -8.12 16.06
CA LEU A 165 -2.18 -8.65 16.96
C LEU A 165 -2.60 -8.59 18.43
N GLN A 166 -3.19 -7.48 18.88
CA GLN A 166 -3.70 -7.35 20.25
C GLN A 166 -4.78 -8.37 20.56
N THR A 167 -5.70 -8.61 19.63
CA THR A 167 -6.77 -9.60 19.75
C THR A 167 -6.17 -11.01 19.87
N MET A 168 -5.26 -11.38 18.96
CA MET A 168 -4.57 -12.68 19.01
C MET A 168 -3.82 -12.88 20.35
N MET A 169 -3.11 -11.86 20.82
CA MET A 169 -2.40 -11.93 22.11
C MET A 169 -3.35 -12.11 23.29
N ALA A 170 -4.53 -11.46 23.26
CA ALA A 170 -5.55 -11.66 24.29
C ALA A 170 -6.11 -13.09 24.29
N GLU A 171 -6.33 -13.66 23.11
CA GLU A 171 -6.78 -15.06 22.96
C GLU A 171 -5.71 -16.06 23.49
N ILE A 172 -4.45 -15.86 23.12
CA ILE A 172 -3.33 -16.67 23.62
C ILE A 172 -3.27 -16.62 25.15
N LYS A 173 -3.46 -15.44 25.77
CA LYS A 173 -3.48 -15.28 27.22
C LYS A 173 -4.62 -16.09 27.89
N VAL A 174 -5.79 -16.12 27.25
CA VAL A 174 -6.92 -16.94 27.75
C VAL A 174 -6.58 -18.42 27.71
N VAL A 175 -6.05 -18.90 26.57
CA VAL A 175 -5.64 -20.31 26.41
C VAL A 175 -4.53 -20.69 27.39
N SER A 176 -3.53 -19.84 27.58
CA SER A 176 -2.46 -20.03 28.56
C SER A 176 -3.01 -20.19 30.00
N LYS A 177 -3.96 -19.33 30.38
CA LYS A 177 -4.62 -19.42 31.69
C LYS A 177 -5.39 -20.72 31.84
N GLN A 178 -6.12 -21.17 30.83
CA GLN A 178 -6.85 -22.45 30.85
C GLN A 178 -5.87 -23.64 30.99
N ALA A 179 -4.79 -23.63 30.25
CA ALA A 179 -3.74 -24.67 30.33
C ALA A 179 -3.09 -24.73 31.73
N ARG A 180 -2.86 -23.57 32.36
CA ARG A 180 -2.33 -23.49 33.72
C ARG A 180 -3.30 -24.10 34.73
N VAL A 181 -4.60 -23.83 34.63
CA VAL A 181 -5.62 -24.42 35.49
C VAL A 181 -5.66 -25.94 35.31
N ALA A 182 -5.58 -26.45 34.09
CA ALA A 182 -5.53 -27.89 33.81
C ALA A 182 -4.27 -28.53 34.39
N ALA A 183 -3.10 -27.89 34.27
CA ALA A 183 -1.84 -28.36 34.85
C ALA A 183 -1.90 -28.43 36.39
N LEU A 184 -2.46 -27.42 37.05
CA LEU A 184 -2.66 -27.42 38.50
C LEU A 184 -3.61 -28.54 38.93
N SER A 185 -4.71 -28.76 38.21
CA SER A 185 -5.64 -29.87 38.46
C SER A 185 -4.93 -31.24 38.33
N ALA A 186 -4.10 -31.39 37.30
CA ALA A 186 -3.29 -32.58 37.06
C ALA A 186 -2.28 -32.83 38.22
N GLN A 187 -1.62 -31.77 38.71
CA GLN A 187 -0.72 -31.86 39.87
C GLN A 187 -1.47 -32.36 41.15
N ILE A 188 -2.69 -31.87 41.39
CA ILE A 188 -3.50 -32.28 42.53
C ILE A 188 -3.86 -33.77 42.42
N VAL A 189 -4.26 -34.23 41.23
CA VAL A 189 -4.59 -35.65 40.98
C VAL A 189 -3.34 -36.52 41.16
N ALA A 190 -2.21 -36.11 40.63
CA ALA A 190 -0.93 -36.81 40.77
C ALA A 190 -0.49 -36.92 42.22
N ALA A 191 -0.64 -35.87 43.02
CA ALA A 191 -0.31 -35.89 44.47
C ALA A 191 -1.19 -36.88 45.24
N ARG A 192 -2.45 -37.05 44.85
CA ARG A 192 -3.36 -38.04 45.47
C ARG A 192 -3.01 -39.48 45.10
N ALA A 193 -2.41 -39.71 43.95
CA ALA A 193 -1.98 -41.03 43.50
C ALA A 193 -0.65 -41.51 44.16
N GLY A 194 0.01 -40.69 44.95
CA GLY A 194 1.23 -41.05 45.70
C GLY A 194 2.43 -41.37 44.77
N LEU A 195 3.08 -42.52 45.02
CA LEU A 195 4.27 -42.92 44.27
C LEU A 195 4.00 -43.12 42.74
N GLU A 196 2.87 -43.64 42.39
CA GLU A 196 2.41 -43.88 41.03
C GLU A 196 2.19 -42.55 40.25
N GLY A 197 1.86 -41.47 40.96
CA GLY A 197 1.61 -40.15 40.37
C GLY A 197 2.85 -39.29 40.12
N LYS A 198 4.05 -39.71 40.58
CA LYS A 198 5.27 -38.86 40.51
C LYS A 198 5.63 -38.40 39.12
N GLN A 199 5.57 -39.30 38.11
CA GLN A 199 5.92 -38.94 36.72
C GLN A 199 4.89 -37.97 36.16
N PHE A 200 3.61 -38.16 36.43
CA PHE A 200 2.53 -37.29 36.01
C PHE A 200 2.59 -35.90 36.68
N ALA A 201 3.02 -35.85 37.97
CA ALA A 201 3.27 -34.57 38.63
C ALA A 201 4.40 -33.77 38.01
N ALA A 202 5.47 -34.42 37.52
CA ALA A 202 6.58 -33.78 36.84
C ALA A 202 6.12 -33.18 35.50
N GLU A 203 5.34 -33.90 34.72
CA GLU A 203 4.76 -33.41 33.44
C GLU A 203 3.82 -32.22 33.65
N ALA A 204 2.95 -32.28 34.66
CA ALA A 204 2.07 -31.19 35.01
C ALA A 204 2.82 -29.93 35.51
N SER A 205 3.95 -30.13 36.21
CA SER A 205 4.85 -29.03 36.61
C SER A 205 5.52 -28.38 35.41
N ASN A 206 5.99 -29.18 34.44
CA ASN A 206 6.57 -28.71 33.20
C ASN A 206 5.54 -27.89 32.39
N MET A 207 4.29 -28.33 32.32
CA MET A 207 3.19 -27.61 31.67
C MET A 207 2.92 -26.24 32.35
N THR A 208 3.04 -26.15 33.68
CA THR A 208 2.93 -24.89 34.43
C THR A 208 4.07 -23.92 34.05
N SER A 209 5.28 -24.43 33.90
CA SER A 209 6.45 -23.64 33.47
C SER A 209 6.26 -23.10 32.06
N ILE A 210 5.82 -23.94 31.10
CA ILE A 210 5.58 -23.55 29.72
C ILE A 210 4.51 -22.44 29.64
N THR A 211 3.40 -22.58 30.37
CA THR A 211 2.35 -21.54 30.40
C THR A 211 2.85 -20.23 30.98
N GLY A 212 3.75 -20.28 31.98
CA GLY A 212 4.43 -19.09 32.51
C GLY A 212 5.29 -18.36 31.46
N GLN A 213 6.06 -19.14 30.71
CA GLN A 213 6.86 -18.58 29.60
C GLN A 213 5.98 -17.97 28.49
N MET A 214 4.84 -18.61 28.18
CA MET A 214 3.88 -18.04 27.22
C MET A 214 3.32 -16.69 27.70
N ASP A 215 2.94 -16.58 28.97
CA ASP A 215 2.45 -15.31 29.55
C ASP A 215 3.51 -14.21 29.46
N GLU A 216 4.78 -14.54 29.70
CA GLU A 216 5.88 -13.59 29.59
C GLU A 216 6.13 -13.14 28.14
N LEU A 217 6.08 -14.07 27.17
CA LEU A 217 6.21 -13.76 25.76
C LEU A 217 5.08 -12.87 25.25
N VAL A 218 3.83 -13.17 25.63
CA VAL A 218 2.67 -12.34 25.31
C VAL A 218 2.82 -10.93 25.87
N HIS A 219 3.29 -10.82 27.12
CA HIS A 219 3.52 -9.53 27.78
C HIS A 219 4.59 -8.72 27.04
N LYS A 220 5.71 -9.34 26.67
CA LYS A 220 6.79 -8.70 25.89
C LYS A 220 6.30 -8.25 24.51
N ALA A 221 5.51 -9.09 23.82
CA ALA A 221 4.97 -8.76 22.52
C ALA A 221 4.01 -7.57 22.57
N LEU A 222 3.12 -7.51 23.57
CA LEU A 222 2.20 -6.39 23.78
C LEU A 222 2.95 -5.08 24.08
N HIS A 223 3.98 -5.12 24.93
CA HIS A 223 4.78 -3.92 25.24
C HIS A 223 5.64 -3.48 24.07
N GLY A 224 6.24 -4.40 23.30
CA GLY A 224 6.99 -4.06 22.09
C GLY A 224 6.11 -3.45 21.00
N ALA A 225 4.87 -3.93 20.84
CA ALA A 225 3.91 -3.39 19.87
C ALA A 225 3.35 -2.00 20.24
N LEU A 226 3.47 -1.59 21.52
CA LEU A 226 3.04 -0.27 22.00
C LEU A 226 4.15 0.79 21.98
N ALA A 227 5.42 0.37 21.83
CA ALA A 227 6.59 1.25 21.91
C ALA A 227 6.99 1.86 20.54
N HIS A 228 6.30 1.51 19.47
CA HIS A 228 6.46 2.03 18.09
C HIS A 228 5.11 2.51 17.54
#